data_a7893588b16f625275b5717db3d3ec4d
#
_entry.id   a7893588b16f625275b5717db3d3ec4d
#
_cell.length_a   1.000
_cell.length_b   1.000
_cell.length_c   1.000
_cell.angle_alpha   90.00
_cell.angle_beta   90.00
_cell.angle_gamma   90.00
#
_symmetry.space_group_name_H-M   'P 1'
#
loop_
_entity.id
_entity.type
_entity.pdbx_description
1 polymer ?
#
loop_
_entity_poly.entity_id
_entity_poly.type
_entity_poly.pdbx_seq_one_letter_code
_entity_poly.pdbx_strand_id
1 'polypeptide(L)'
;MSLELSEEERFGTENYGNNESNKGSLLVKENDEKERPWKYKIIALLCVLSLALGSHYSAHTLDALKSVIKKELDISNSKYGVIQSSVSLVNTILPILGGIFLDTFGTLVGSVLATSLIAMGNILVALSTDLRSFAVMVIGRILYGIGSGTIVIVQVTILSHWFKGKGLAIAVGIQIAASRLFGFLANITVIPITKLTGSYKWAFWFAAFLCIFSMLTNLAYVLLMKILNEKIKTQELLKLKQKKRFDPKKLLIFPAIYWIIVSLEFVLGSVWTSFLTINTELVKIRWNHTDEIAAYNSNISQLFPIFISPFLGYFLDRFGNRSLTLVVSAVFLVISMCLLGFTLAFTPIIGMVFFSLSLSLGPVASLSSIPILLPLDYVGTAIGIVKSSSNIGSTIYDIVVGLLQDLDKGKYDMVMIFYLISSIIAVIVTIGLFFVSKNWCDGVMDMKESKRNSYYEEKPVRLEKKRGVMNYLFVGGIIYILLASLMK
;
A
#
# COMPACT_ATOMS: atom_id res chain seq x y z
N MET A 1 19.05 43.07 65.59
CA MET A 1 17.75 42.54 65.93
C MET A 1 17.59 41.27 65.09
N SER A 2 18.06 40.18 65.72
CA SER A 2 18.10 38.81 65.27
C SER A 2 16.70 38.18 65.30
N LEU A 3 16.34 37.45 64.28
CA LEU A 3 15.28 36.45 64.41
C LEU A 3 15.73 35.19 63.69
N GLU A 4 15.91 34.18 64.58
CA GLU A 4 16.06 32.75 64.23
C GLU A 4 14.93 32.30 63.33
N LEU A 5 15.27 31.53 62.32
CA LEU A 5 14.34 30.64 61.60
C LEU A 5 14.84 29.20 61.71
N SER A 6 13.95 28.38 62.15
CA SER A 6 14.03 27.07 62.71
C SER A 6 14.45 25.94 61.79
N GLU A 7 14.98 24.88 62.44
CA GLU A 7 15.50 23.60 61.93
C GLU A 7 14.48 22.65 61.25
N GLU A 8 13.63 23.06 60.34
CA GLU A 8 12.68 22.15 59.68
C GLU A 8 12.88 21.94 58.19
N GLU A 9 13.94 22.47 57.57
CA GLU A 9 14.21 22.29 56.12
C GLU A 9 15.38 21.38 55.76
N ARG A 10 15.84 20.48 56.65
CA ARG A 10 16.97 19.57 56.39
C ARG A 10 16.63 18.11 56.16
N PHE A 11 15.37 17.75 55.91
CA PHE A 11 14.97 16.34 55.67
C PHE A 11 14.15 16.19 54.38
N GLY A 12 14.63 16.67 53.24
CA GLY A 12 13.88 16.58 51.97
C GLY A 12 14.69 16.37 50.70
N THR A 13 16.02 16.26 50.77
CA THR A 13 16.84 16.28 49.52
C THR A 13 17.67 15.02 49.23
N GLU A 14 17.56 13.93 49.98
CA GLU A 14 18.38 12.73 49.73
C GLU A 14 17.71 11.54 49.03
N ASN A 15 16.43 11.62 48.63
CA ASN A 15 15.75 10.48 47.98
C ASN A 15 15.29 10.69 46.53
N TYR A 16 15.66 11.78 45.89
CA TYR A 16 15.31 11.99 44.47
C TYR A 16 16.42 11.66 43.45
N GLY A 17 17.67 11.46 43.91
CA GLY A 17 18.82 11.18 43.03
C GLY A 17 18.94 9.75 42.53
N ASN A 18 18.39 8.75 43.26
CA ASN A 18 18.57 7.33 42.92
C ASN A 18 17.51 6.71 42.03
N ASN A 19 16.41 7.42 41.72
CA ASN A 19 15.34 6.91 40.82
C ASN A 19 15.52 7.32 39.36
N GLU A 20 16.33 8.34 39.06
CA GLU A 20 16.61 8.72 37.65
C GLU A 20 17.75 7.92 37.03
N SER A 21 18.77 7.52 37.81
CA SER A 21 19.85 6.66 37.31
C SER A 21 19.36 5.23 36.99
N ASN A 22 18.37 4.71 37.72
CA ASN A 22 17.75 3.41 37.44
C ASN A 22 16.76 3.44 36.28
N LYS A 23 16.14 4.58 35.96
CA LYS A 23 15.33 4.75 34.73
C LYS A 23 16.20 4.87 33.48
N GLY A 24 17.37 5.50 33.58
CA GLY A 24 18.34 5.59 32.50
C GLY A 24 18.95 4.24 32.12
N SER A 25 19.23 3.38 33.14
CA SER A 25 19.79 2.04 32.90
C SER A 25 18.76 1.01 32.37
N LEU A 26 17.47 1.22 32.63
CA LEU A 26 16.39 0.41 32.00
C LEU A 26 16.10 0.77 30.56
N LEU A 27 16.39 2.02 30.13
CA LEU A 27 16.24 2.46 28.77
C LEU A 27 17.42 2.08 27.85
N VAL A 28 18.61 1.85 28.45
CA VAL A 28 19.82 1.42 27.72
C VAL A 28 19.83 -0.09 27.41
N LYS A 29 19.02 -0.91 28.08
CA LYS A 29 18.92 -2.36 27.84
C LYS A 29 17.91 -2.78 26.76
N GLU A 30 17.24 -1.83 26.10
CA GLU A 30 16.28 -2.12 25.04
C GLU A 30 16.94 -2.25 23.64
N ASN A 31 18.26 -2.09 23.53
CA ASN A 31 19.00 -2.01 22.25
C ASN A 31 19.80 -3.25 21.86
N ASP A 32 19.71 -4.35 22.58
CA ASP A 32 20.24 -5.64 22.12
C ASP A 32 19.12 -6.50 21.47
N GLU A 33 18.35 -5.96 20.53
CA GLU A 33 17.67 -6.79 19.54
C GLU A 33 18.74 -7.41 18.65
N LYS A 34 19.25 -8.60 19.05
CA LYS A 34 20.07 -9.45 18.18
C LYS A 34 19.42 -9.50 16.80
N GLU A 35 20.10 -8.95 15.78
CA GLU A 35 19.59 -9.01 14.40
C GLU A 35 19.13 -10.44 14.11
N ARG A 36 17.84 -10.59 13.77
CA ARG A 36 17.27 -11.91 13.47
C ARG A 36 18.05 -12.53 12.31
N PRO A 37 18.44 -13.81 12.39
CA PRO A 37 19.24 -14.46 11.35
C PRO A 37 18.59 -14.33 9.98
N TRP A 38 19.36 -14.01 8.95
CA TRP A 38 18.89 -13.83 7.57
C TRP A 38 18.02 -14.96 7.04
N LYS A 39 18.26 -16.20 7.49
CA LYS A 39 17.43 -17.37 7.13
C LYS A 39 15.94 -17.14 7.44
N TYR A 40 15.63 -16.62 8.62
CA TYR A 40 14.22 -16.33 9.01
C TYR A 40 13.66 -15.13 8.26
N LYS A 41 14.48 -14.11 7.95
CA LYS A 41 14.05 -12.96 7.14
C LYS A 41 13.66 -13.41 5.72
N ILE A 42 14.42 -14.31 5.09
CA ILE A 42 14.10 -14.86 3.78
C ILE A 42 12.80 -15.69 3.82
N ILE A 43 12.65 -16.57 4.81
CA ILE A 43 11.42 -17.36 4.98
C ILE A 43 10.20 -16.44 5.16
N ALA A 44 10.31 -15.42 6.02
CA ALA A 44 9.25 -14.45 6.21
C ALA A 44 8.90 -13.71 4.91
N LEU A 45 9.91 -13.30 4.13
CA LEU A 45 9.71 -12.66 2.83
C LEU A 45 8.95 -13.59 1.86
N LEU A 46 9.38 -14.85 1.70
CA LEU A 46 8.72 -15.82 0.82
C LEU A 46 7.27 -16.07 1.25
N CYS A 47 7.02 -16.20 2.56
CA CYS A 47 5.66 -16.33 3.08
C CYS A 47 4.82 -15.08 2.76
N VAL A 48 5.37 -13.88 2.99
CA VAL A 48 4.67 -12.60 2.70
C VAL A 48 4.34 -12.47 1.21
N LEU A 49 5.24 -12.88 0.31
CA LEU A 49 4.98 -12.87 -1.13
C LEU A 49 3.82 -13.82 -1.48
N SER A 50 3.83 -15.03 -0.90
CA SER A 50 2.81 -16.04 -1.13
C SER A 50 1.43 -15.63 -0.59
N LEU A 51 1.35 -14.78 0.45
CA LEU A 51 0.09 -14.28 1.02
C LEU A 51 -0.80 -13.60 0.00
N ALA A 52 -0.24 -12.84 -0.91
CA ALA A 52 -0.99 -12.03 -1.87
C ALA A 52 -1.04 -12.64 -3.28
N LEU A 53 -0.42 -13.80 -3.50
CA LEU A 53 -0.39 -14.48 -4.80
C LEU A 53 -1.81 -14.70 -5.33
N GLY A 54 -2.65 -15.38 -4.57
CA GLY A 54 -4.04 -15.65 -4.95
C GLY A 54 -4.85 -14.36 -5.14
N SER A 55 -4.66 -13.38 -4.27
CA SER A 55 -5.37 -12.09 -4.34
C SER A 55 -5.06 -11.34 -5.64
N HIS A 56 -3.78 -11.16 -5.98
CA HIS A 56 -3.39 -10.44 -7.19
C HIS A 56 -3.75 -11.22 -8.47
N TYR A 57 -3.62 -12.54 -8.46
CA TYR A 57 -4.05 -13.37 -9.59
C TYR A 57 -5.55 -13.26 -9.82
N SER A 58 -6.36 -13.40 -8.78
CA SER A 58 -7.83 -13.36 -8.86
C SER A 58 -8.36 -11.99 -9.31
N ALA A 59 -7.69 -10.87 -8.93
CA ALA A 59 -8.07 -9.55 -9.37
C ALA A 59 -8.15 -9.45 -10.90
N HIS A 60 -7.16 -9.98 -11.60
CA HIS A 60 -7.06 -9.91 -13.06
C HIS A 60 -7.84 -11.02 -13.80
N THR A 61 -8.20 -12.12 -13.11
CA THR A 61 -9.00 -13.21 -13.73
C THR A 61 -10.37 -12.72 -14.20
N LEU A 62 -11.04 -11.90 -13.40
CA LEU A 62 -12.34 -11.35 -13.74
C LEU A 62 -12.27 -10.44 -14.97
N ASP A 63 -11.25 -9.57 -15.02
CA ASP A 63 -11.06 -8.62 -16.12
C ASP A 63 -10.79 -9.33 -17.45
N ALA A 64 -9.95 -10.37 -17.43
CA ALA A 64 -9.61 -11.16 -18.60
C ALA A 64 -10.83 -11.93 -19.21
N LEU A 65 -11.84 -12.22 -18.38
CA LEU A 65 -13.03 -12.98 -18.78
C LEU A 65 -14.31 -12.14 -18.87
N LYS A 66 -14.21 -10.80 -18.90
CA LYS A 66 -15.37 -9.89 -18.92
C LYS A 66 -16.44 -10.25 -19.95
N SER A 67 -16.04 -10.46 -21.20
CA SER A 67 -16.97 -10.79 -22.30
C SER A 67 -17.65 -12.14 -22.11
N VAL A 68 -16.90 -13.14 -21.61
CA VAL A 68 -17.39 -14.49 -21.33
C VAL A 68 -18.40 -14.47 -20.20
N ILE A 69 -18.07 -13.80 -19.08
CA ILE A 69 -18.95 -13.68 -17.91
C ILE A 69 -20.27 -13.02 -18.27
N LYS A 70 -20.21 -11.92 -19.04
CA LYS A 70 -21.41 -11.22 -19.49
C LYS A 70 -22.34 -12.14 -20.29
N LYS A 71 -21.78 -12.93 -21.20
CA LYS A 71 -22.52 -13.86 -22.01
C LYS A 71 -23.11 -15.01 -21.20
N GLU A 72 -22.31 -15.62 -20.31
CA GLU A 72 -22.69 -16.83 -19.58
C GLU A 72 -23.67 -16.56 -18.43
N LEU A 73 -23.58 -15.40 -17.79
CA LEU A 73 -24.51 -14.97 -16.75
C LEU A 73 -25.70 -14.14 -17.28
N ASP A 74 -25.74 -13.89 -18.57
CA ASP A 74 -26.74 -13.02 -19.24
C ASP A 74 -26.91 -11.68 -18.52
N ILE A 75 -25.77 -10.98 -18.32
CA ILE A 75 -25.74 -9.71 -17.60
C ILE A 75 -25.33 -8.54 -18.49
N SER A 76 -25.96 -7.40 -18.23
CA SER A 76 -25.62 -6.11 -18.89
C SER A 76 -24.25 -5.57 -18.44
N ASN A 77 -23.75 -4.58 -19.16
CA ASN A 77 -22.55 -3.82 -18.75
C ASN A 77 -22.72 -3.21 -17.35
N SER A 78 -23.92 -2.69 -17.03
CA SER A 78 -24.22 -2.12 -15.72
C SER A 78 -24.12 -3.15 -14.60
N LYS A 79 -24.66 -4.35 -14.80
CA LYS A 79 -24.53 -5.45 -13.81
C LYS A 79 -23.07 -5.90 -13.66
N TYR A 80 -22.31 -5.96 -14.76
CA TYR A 80 -20.87 -6.23 -14.66
C TYR A 80 -20.14 -5.11 -13.90
N GLY A 81 -20.52 -3.86 -14.11
CA GLY A 81 -20.04 -2.71 -13.35
C GLY A 81 -20.28 -2.86 -11.84
N VAL A 82 -21.44 -3.40 -11.42
CA VAL A 82 -21.73 -3.70 -10.00
C VAL A 82 -20.75 -4.74 -9.44
N ILE A 83 -20.40 -5.78 -10.21
CA ILE A 83 -19.39 -6.77 -9.77
C ILE A 83 -18.03 -6.10 -9.53
N GLN A 84 -17.61 -5.19 -10.38
CA GLN A 84 -16.34 -4.47 -10.25
C GLN A 84 -16.38 -3.44 -9.12
N SER A 85 -17.41 -2.60 -9.09
CA SER A 85 -17.55 -1.55 -8.08
C SER A 85 -17.72 -2.08 -6.66
N SER A 86 -18.24 -3.31 -6.48
CA SER A 86 -18.37 -3.93 -5.17
C SER A 86 -17.03 -4.11 -4.45
N VAL A 87 -15.94 -4.36 -5.18
CA VAL A 87 -14.57 -4.41 -4.61
C VAL A 87 -14.03 -3.01 -4.39
N SER A 88 -14.20 -2.11 -5.35
CA SER A 88 -13.66 -0.75 -5.28
C SER A 88 -14.27 0.06 -4.13
N LEU A 89 -15.59 -0.05 -3.91
CA LEU A 89 -16.29 0.60 -2.80
C LEU A 89 -15.73 0.15 -1.44
N VAL A 90 -15.55 -1.15 -1.28
CA VAL A 90 -14.98 -1.72 -0.06
C VAL A 90 -13.55 -1.25 0.14
N ASN A 91 -12.74 -1.21 -0.92
CA ASN A 91 -11.34 -0.79 -0.87
C ASN A 91 -11.14 0.71 -0.60
N THR A 92 -12.18 1.52 -0.65
CA THR A 92 -12.11 2.95 -0.32
C THR A 92 -11.96 3.16 1.20
N ILE A 93 -12.72 2.43 2.01
CA ILE A 93 -12.79 2.64 3.47
C ILE A 93 -12.00 1.57 4.24
N LEU A 94 -12.06 0.34 3.77
CA LEU A 94 -11.58 -0.82 4.51
C LEU A 94 -10.07 -0.82 4.81
N PRO A 95 -9.17 -0.27 3.98
CA PRO A 95 -7.75 -0.20 4.34
C PRO A 95 -7.49 0.54 5.66
N ILE A 96 -8.24 1.59 5.97
CA ILE A 96 -8.12 2.29 7.27
C ILE A 96 -8.55 1.37 8.42
N LEU A 97 -9.73 0.76 8.31
CA LEU A 97 -10.24 -0.15 9.33
C LEU A 97 -9.34 -1.37 9.50
N GLY A 98 -8.85 -1.93 8.39
CA GLY A 98 -7.91 -3.05 8.38
C GLY A 98 -6.58 -2.69 9.03
N GLY A 99 -6.04 -1.50 8.76
CA GLY A 99 -4.82 -1.01 9.40
C GLY A 99 -4.97 -0.83 10.91
N ILE A 100 -6.08 -0.23 11.35
CA ILE A 100 -6.43 -0.11 12.78
C ILE A 100 -6.57 -1.49 13.42
N PHE A 101 -7.22 -2.42 12.72
CA PHE A 101 -7.40 -3.80 13.19
C PHE A 101 -6.04 -4.49 13.38
N LEU A 102 -5.12 -4.34 12.42
CA LEU A 102 -3.76 -4.90 12.48
C LEU A 102 -2.97 -4.35 13.67
N ASP A 103 -3.03 -3.04 13.89
CA ASP A 103 -2.30 -2.39 14.99
C ASP A 103 -2.90 -2.74 16.37
N THR A 104 -4.20 -3.05 16.43
CA THR A 104 -4.92 -3.37 17.67
C THR A 104 -4.82 -4.86 18.04
N PHE A 105 -5.08 -5.76 17.07
CA PHE A 105 -5.17 -7.20 17.30
C PHE A 105 -3.91 -7.96 16.88
N GLY A 106 -2.99 -7.28 16.24
CA GLY A 106 -1.72 -7.82 15.77
C GLY A 106 -1.78 -8.39 14.36
N THR A 107 -0.61 -8.37 13.72
CA THR A 107 -0.44 -8.70 12.29
C THR A 107 -0.77 -10.16 11.99
N LEU A 108 -0.50 -11.08 12.93
CA LEU A 108 -0.77 -12.52 12.73
C LEU A 108 -2.28 -12.80 12.63
N VAL A 109 -3.08 -12.21 13.51
CA VAL A 109 -4.55 -12.37 13.51
C VAL A 109 -5.14 -11.72 12.26
N GLY A 110 -4.70 -10.50 11.95
CA GLY A 110 -5.16 -9.76 10.77
C GLY A 110 -4.80 -10.45 9.46
N SER A 111 -3.63 -11.08 9.36
CA SER A 111 -3.22 -11.82 8.17
C SER A 111 -4.10 -13.06 7.93
N VAL A 112 -4.42 -13.82 8.99
CA VAL A 112 -5.30 -14.98 8.89
C VAL A 112 -6.71 -14.56 8.46
N LEU A 113 -7.25 -13.51 9.08
CA LEU A 113 -8.58 -13.00 8.72
C LEU A 113 -8.62 -12.55 7.26
N ALA A 114 -7.66 -11.73 6.81
CA ALA A 114 -7.60 -11.23 5.44
C ALA A 114 -7.50 -12.37 4.41
N THR A 115 -6.58 -13.32 4.61
CA THR A 115 -6.40 -14.44 3.67
C THR A 115 -7.59 -15.41 3.68
N SER A 116 -8.25 -15.63 4.82
CA SER A 116 -9.47 -16.44 4.90
C SER A 116 -10.61 -15.78 4.13
N LEU A 117 -10.84 -14.48 4.28
CA LEU A 117 -11.85 -13.73 3.54
C LEU A 117 -11.59 -13.75 2.03
N ILE A 118 -10.32 -13.60 1.60
CA ILE A 118 -9.92 -13.73 0.20
C ILE A 118 -10.25 -15.12 -0.34
N ALA A 119 -9.88 -16.18 0.38
CA ALA A 119 -10.12 -17.54 -0.05
C ALA A 119 -11.63 -17.86 -0.12
N MET A 120 -12.39 -17.53 0.93
CA MET A 120 -13.85 -17.71 0.96
C MET A 120 -14.53 -16.92 -0.15
N GLY A 121 -14.16 -15.66 -0.35
CA GLY A 121 -14.70 -14.82 -1.41
C GLY A 121 -14.47 -15.42 -2.80
N ASN A 122 -13.25 -15.91 -3.09
CA ASN A 122 -12.95 -16.51 -4.39
C ASN A 122 -13.59 -17.90 -4.59
N ILE A 123 -13.77 -18.69 -3.54
CA ILE A 123 -14.57 -19.93 -3.61
C ILE A 123 -16.02 -19.59 -4.00
N LEU A 124 -16.62 -18.56 -3.40
CA LEU A 124 -17.98 -18.11 -3.77
C LEU A 124 -18.03 -17.57 -5.21
N VAL A 125 -17.02 -16.84 -5.65
CA VAL A 125 -16.92 -16.37 -7.04
C VAL A 125 -16.81 -17.58 -8.00
N ALA A 126 -15.99 -18.58 -7.70
CA ALA A 126 -15.91 -19.81 -8.51
C ALA A 126 -17.24 -20.57 -8.51
N LEU A 127 -17.86 -20.78 -7.34
CA LEU A 127 -19.15 -21.44 -7.21
C LEU A 127 -20.27 -20.71 -7.96
N SER A 128 -20.23 -19.36 -7.99
CA SER A 128 -21.20 -18.55 -8.75
C SER A 128 -21.21 -18.85 -10.25
N THR A 129 -20.07 -19.27 -10.81
CA THR A 129 -19.96 -19.69 -12.21
C THR A 129 -20.65 -21.02 -12.47
N ASP A 130 -20.64 -21.94 -11.49
CA ASP A 130 -21.35 -23.21 -11.57
C ASP A 130 -22.86 -23.03 -11.40
N LEU A 131 -23.26 -22.19 -10.43
CA LEU A 131 -24.66 -21.86 -10.15
C LEU A 131 -25.27 -20.87 -11.14
N ARG A 132 -24.47 -20.25 -12.00
CA ARG A 132 -24.86 -19.15 -12.90
C ARG A 132 -25.59 -18.02 -12.16
N SER A 133 -25.15 -17.69 -10.94
CA SER A 133 -25.81 -16.74 -10.06
C SER A 133 -25.02 -15.43 -9.92
N PHE A 134 -25.60 -14.34 -10.44
CA PHE A 134 -25.06 -12.99 -10.27
C PHE A 134 -24.94 -12.59 -8.80
N ALA A 135 -25.96 -12.89 -7.98
CA ALA A 135 -25.97 -12.52 -6.56
C ALA A 135 -24.83 -13.17 -5.78
N VAL A 136 -24.58 -14.47 -6.00
CA VAL A 136 -23.48 -15.21 -5.36
C VAL A 136 -22.12 -14.62 -5.79
N MET A 137 -21.97 -14.23 -7.06
CA MET A 137 -20.77 -13.59 -7.56
C MET A 137 -20.50 -12.25 -6.85
N VAL A 138 -21.52 -11.40 -6.70
CA VAL A 138 -21.40 -10.10 -6.00
C VAL A 138 -21.01 -10.31 -4.53
N ILE A 139 -21.67 -11.24 -3.82
CA ILE A 139 -21.34 -11.56 -2.42
C ILE A 139 -19.89 -12.03 -2.31
N GLY A 140 -19.46 -12.94 -3.20
CA GLY A 140 -18.09 -13.42 -3.24
C GLY A 140 -17.08 -12.27 -3.49
N ARG A 141 -17.41 -11.33 -4.37
CA ARG A 141 -16.57 -10.15 -4.66
C ARG A 141 -16.49 -9.17 -3.49
N ILE A 142 -17.57 -8.98 -2.75
CA ILE A 142 -17.55 -8.17 -1.51
C ILE A 142 -16.62 -8.81 -0.48
N LEU A 143 -16.78 -10.11 -0.19
CA LEU A 143 -15.90 -10.82 0.75
C LEU A 143 -14.43 -10.79 0.32
N TYR A 144 -14.17 -11.06 -0.97
CA TYR A 144 -12.84 -10.90 -1.54
C TYR A 144 -12.30 -9.48 -1.34
N GLY A 145 -13.11 -8.45 -1.61
CA GLY A 145 -12.76 -7.03 -1.45
C GLY A 145 -12.35 -6.70 -0.02
N ILE A 146 -13.08 -7.24 0.97
CA ILE A 146 -12.76 -7.05 2.39
C ILE A 146 -11.35 -7.59 2.71
N GLY A 147 -11.01 -8.76 2.23
CA GLY A 147 -9.68 -9.33 2.43
C GLY A 147 -8.59 -8.61 1.62
N SER A 148 -8.83 -8.40 0.31
CA SER A 148 -7.84 -7.85 -0.62
C SER A 148 -7.48 -6.39 -0.32
N GLY A 149 -8.43 -5.60 0.18
CA GLY A 149 -8.18 -4.22 0.60
C GLY A 149 -7.16 -4.08 1.73
N THR A 150 -6.99 -5.13 2.53
CA THR A 150 -6.06 -5.13 3.66
C THR A 150 -4.76 -5.88 3.40
N ILE A 151 -4.68 -6.71 2.36
CA ILE A 151 -3.54 -7.62 2.15
C ILE A 151 -2.20 -6.90 1.98
N VAL A 152 -2.17 -5.77 1.27
CA VAL A 152 -0.95 -4.96 1.09
C VAL A 152 -0.49 -4.36 2.41
N ILE A 153 -1.44 -3.94 3.27
CA ILE A 153 -1.14 -3.41 4.61
C ILE A 153 -0.50 -4.51 5.46
N VAL A 154 -1.10 -5.71 5.47
CA VAL A 154 -0.56 -6.90 6.13
C VAL A 154 0.88 -7.17 5.67
N GLN A 155 1.11 -7.22 4.36
CA GLN A 155 2.44 -7.47 3.80
C GLN A 155 3.46 -6.44 4.26
N VAL A 156 3.19 -5.15 4.05
CA VAL A 156 4.15 -4.09 4.42
C VAL A 156 4.36 -4.01 5.93
N THR A 157 3.32 -4.26 6.73
CA THR A 157 3.46 -4.30 8.20
C THR A 157 4.35 -5.48 8.63
N ILE A 158 4.17 -6.68 8.08
CA ILE A 158 5.05 -7.83 8.36
C ILE A 158 6.49 -7.50 7.93
N LEU A 159 6.68 -6.99 6.71
CA LEU A 159 8.01 -6.62 6.21
C LEU A 159 8.68 -5.57 7.10
N SER A 160 7.91 -4.60 7.61
CA SER A 160 8.42 -3.57 8.52
C SER A 160 8.93 -4.17 9.84
N HIS A 161 8.25 -5.17 10.39
CA HIS A 161 8.71 -5.87 11.61
C HIS A 161 9.98 -6.70 11.39
N TRP A 162 10.18 -7.25 10.17
CA TRP A 162 11.33 -8.09 9.88
C TRP A 162 12.54 -7.33 9.36
N PHE A 163 12.32 -6.21 8.65
CA PHE A 163 13.35 -5.53 7.84
C PHE A 163 13.57 -4.07 8.22
N LYS A 164 12.90 -3.52 9.25
CA LYS A 164 13.02 -2.09 9.61
C LYS A 164 14.47 -1.64 9.83
N GLY A 165 15.29 -2.46 10.41
CA GLY A 165 16.71 -2.17 10.64
C GLY A 165 17.58 -2.31 9.39
N LYS A 166 17.22 -3.20 8.45
CA LYS A 166 18.06 -3.51 7.29
C LYS A 166 17.29 -4.20 6.16
N GLY A 167 17.31 -3.59 4.98
CA GLY A 167 16.75 -4.17 3.76
C GLY A 167 15.25 -3.97 3.59
N LEU A 168 14.64 -2.99 4.26
CA LEU A 168 13.20 -2.76 4.17
C LEU A 168 12.74 -2.35 2.77
N ALA A 169 13.45 -1.43 2.11
CA ALA A 169 13.05 -0.97 0.79
C ALA A 169 13.24 -2.06 -0.26
N ILE A 170 14.28 -2.91 -0.12
CA ILE A 170 14.46 -4.10 -0.96
C ILE A 170 13.26 -5.03 -0.80
N ALA A 171 12.86 -5.33 0.44
CA ALA A 171 11.75 -6.24 0.71
C ALA A 171 10.42 -5.71 0.16
N VAL A 172 10.15 -4.40 0.30
CA VAL A 172 8.99 -3.73 -0.29
C VAL A 172 9.07 -3.72 -1.83
N GLY A 173 10.25 -3.47 -2.39
CA GLY A 173 10.47 -3.54 -3.85
C GLY A 173 10.19 -4.92 -4.43
N ILE A 174 10.64 -5.98 -3.76
CA ILE A 174 10.36 -7.38 -4.15
C ILE A 174 8.86 -7.69 -4.02
N GLN A 175 8.21 -7.20 -2.96
CA GLN A 175 6.76 -7.37 -2.76
C GLN A 175 5.96 -6.70 -3.89
N ILE A 176 6.31 -5.49 -4.30
CA ILE A 176 5.66 -4.78 -5.40
C ILE A 176 5.90 -5.53 -6.72
N ALA A 177 7.14 -5.95 -6.99
CA ALA A 177 7.48 -6.73 -8.18
C ALA A 177 6.66 -8.03 -8.27
N ALA A 178 6.56 -8.78 -7.17
CA ALA A 178 5.79 -10.01 -7.09
C ALA A 178 4.29 -9.76 -7.35
N SER A 179 3.73 -8.70 -6.78
CA SER A 179 2.32 -8.33 -7.00
C SER A 179 2.02 -8.07 -8.48
N ARG A 180 2.92 -7.36 -9.17
CA ARG A 180 2.79 -7.11 -10.62
C ARG A 180 2.99 -8.39 -11.44
N LEU A 181 3.95 -9.23 -11.06
CA LEU A 181 4.19 -10.52 -11.71
C LEU A 181 2.96 -11.44 -11.60
N PHE A 182 2.30 -11.51 -10.45
CA PHE A 182 1.11 -12.35 -10.27
C PHE A 182 -0.07 -11.86 -11.12
N GLY A 183 -0.27 -10.55 -11.24
CA GLY A 183 -1.24 -9.97 -12.17
C GLY A 183 -0.92 -10.28 -13.63
N PHE A 184 0.35 -10.14 -14.04
CA PHE A 184 0.81 -10.49 -15.37
C PHE A 184 0.59 -11.97 -15.68
N LEU A 185 0.91 -12.87 -14.74
CA LEU A 185 0.67 -14.30 -14.89
C LEU A 185 -0.81 -14.63 -15.07
N ALA A 186 -1.71 -13.94 -14.36
CA ALA A 186 -3.16 -14.11 -14.57
C ALA A 186 -3.55 -13.74 -16.00
N ASN A 187 -3.11 -12.59 -16.51
CA ASN A 187 -3.45 -12.13 -17.85
C ASN A 187 -3.00 -13.10 -18.96
N ILE A 188 -1.85 -13.76 -18.80
CA ILE A 188 -1.35 -14.70 -19.82
C ILE A 188 -1.85 -16.14 -19.65
N THR A 189 -2.33 -16.54 -18.47
CA THR A 189 -2.71 -17.94 -18.21
C THR A 189 -4.22 -18.17 -18.23
N VAL A 190 -5.04 -17.17 -17.90
CA VAL A 190 -6.50 -17.30 -17.79
C VAL A 190 -7.13 -17.77 -19.11
N ILE A 191 -6.78 -17.18 -20.24
CA ILE A 191 -7.32 -17.59 -21.54
C ILE A 191 -6.84 -19.00 -21.97
N PRO A 192 -5.53 -19.33 -21.90
CA PRO A 192 -5.08 -20.72 -22.11
C PRO A 192 -5.78 -21.75 -21.22
N ILE A 193 -5.98 -21.47 -19.92
CA ILE A 193 -6.71 -22.39 -19.04
C ILE A 193 -8.12 -22.65 -19.56
N THR A 194 -8.85 -21.59 -19.95
CA THR A 194 -10.22 -21.76 -20.49
C THR A 194 -10.23 -22.56 -21.79
N LYS A 195 -9.25 -22.37 -22.69
CA LYS A 195 -9.14 -23.11 -23.92
C LYS A 195 -8.78 -24.60 -23.70
N LEU A 196 -7.83 -24.87 -22.82
CA LEU A 196 -7.37 -26.24 -22.51
C LEU A 196 -8.43 -27.07 -21.81
N THR A 197 -9.21 -26.46 -20.92
CA THR A 197 -10.24 -27.14 -20.14
C THR A 197 -11.61 -27.15 -20.81
N GLY A 198 -11.79 -26.38 -21.89
CA GLY A 198 -13.07 -26.23 -22.58
C GLY A 198 -14.12 -25.44 -21.76
N SER A 199 -13.76 -24.89 -20.58
CA SER A 199 -14.70 -24.16 -19.73
C SER A 199 -14.02 -23.00 -18.99
N TYR A 200 -14.67 -21.82 -19.04
CA TYR A 200 -14.22 -20.62 -18.30
C TYR A 200 -14.25 -20.80 -16.78
N LYS A 201 -15.06 -21.71 -16.25
CA LYS A 201 -15.21 -21.98 -14.81
C LYS A 201 -13.89 -22.40 -14.17
N TRP A 202 -13.08 -23.18 -14.87
CA TRP A 202 -11.78 -23.63 -14.38
C TRP A 202 -10.79 -22.52 -14.11
N ALA A 203 -10.88 -21.39 -14.83
CA ALA A 203 -10.03 -20.24 -14.53
C ALA A 203 -10.37 -19.62 -13.15
N PHE A 204 -11.65 -19.59 -12.78
CA PHE A 204 -12.08 -19.15 -11.45
C PHE A 204 -11.73 -20.13 -10.34
N TRP A 205 -11.89 -21.44 -10.60
CA TRP A 205 -11.48 -22.48 -9.65
C TRP A 205 -9.96 -22.50 -9.45
N PHE A 206 -9.18 -22.26 -10.51
CA PHE A 206 -7.73 -22.11 -10.40
C PHE A 206 -7.33 -20.87 -9.56
N ALA A 207 -8.01 -19.74 -9.75
CA ALA A 207 -7.81 -18.56 -8.91
C ALA A 207 -8.19 -18.84 -7.44
N ALA A 208 -9.30 -19.54 -7.18
CA ALA A 208 -9.70 -19.96 -5.84
C ALA A 208 -8.68 -20.91 -5.20
N PHE A 209 -8.12 -21.86 -5.97
CA PHE A 209 -7.04 -22.73 -5.51
C PHE A 209 -5.80 -21.93 -5.08
N LEU A 210 -5.37 -20.94 -5.86
CA LEU A 210 -4.26 -20.07 -5.50
C LEU A 210 -4.56 -19.25 -4.22
N CYS A 211 -5.81 -18.83 -4.00
CA CYS A 211 -6.20 -18.14 -2.77
C CYS A 211 -6.16 -19.07 -1.55
N ILE A 212 -6.61 -20.34 -1.70
CA ILE A 212 -6.49 -21.37 -0.66
C ILE A 212 -5.00 -21.64 -0.37
N PHE A 213 -4.17 -21.77 -1.39
CA PHE A 213 -2.71 -21.92 -1.23
C PHE A 213 -2.11 -20.75 -0.45
N SER A 214 -2.48 -19.49 -0.77
CA SER A 214 -2.06 -18.31 -0.01
C SER A 214 -2.49 -18.37 1.46
N MET A 215 -3.72 -18.81 1.74
CA MET A 215 -4.22 -18.99 3.10
C MET A 215 -3.42 -20.05 3.86
N LEU A 216 -3.17 -21.21 3.24
CA LEU A 216 -2.38 -22.31 3.86
C LEU A 216 -0.94 -21.86 4.15
N THR A 217 -0.30 -21.15 3.23
CA THR A 217 1.04 -20.57 3.42
C THR A 217 1.06 -19.57 4.58
N ASN A 218 0.00 -18.77 4.72
CA ASN A 218 -0.14 -17.87 5.86
C ASN A 218 -0.29 -18.63 7.20
N LEU A 219 -1.09 -19.67 7.24
CA LEU A 219 -1.20 -20.53 8.44
C LEU A 219 0.15 -21.14 8.81
N ALA A 220 0.92 -21.63 7.83
CA ALA A 220 2.28 -22.10 8.05
C ALA A 220 3.19 -21.01 8.62
N TYR A 221 3.11 -19.76 8.10
CA TYR A 221 3.82 -18.61 8.64
C TYR A 221 3.44 -18.33 10.11
N VAL A 222 2.15 -18.32 10.41
CA VAL A 222 1.65 -18.10 11.80
C VAL A 222 2.15 -19.18 12.76
N LEU A 223 2.13 -20.45 12.33
CA LEU A 223 2.68 -21.56 13.11
C LEU A 223 4.18 -21.40 13.34
N LEU A 224 4.95 -21.05 12.31
CA LEU A 224 6.37 -20.77 12.41
C LEU A 224 6.65 -19.65 13.42
N MET A 225 5.88 -18.56 13.37
CA MET A 225 6.01 -17.45 14.30
C MET A 225 5.69 -17.84 15.75
N LYS A 226 4.69 -18.70 15.98
CA LYS A 226 4.40 -19.24 17.31
C LYS A 226 5.57 -20.06 17.85
N ILE A 227 6.13 -20.97 17.04
CA ILE A 227 7.26 -21.82 17.42
C ILE A 227 8.51 -20.97 17.72
N LEU A 228 8.78 -19.95 16.89
CA LEU A 228 9.91 -19.02 17.11
C LEU A 228 9.72 -18.21 18.40
N ASN A 229 8.51 -17.68 18.65
CA ASN A 229 8.21 -16.92 19.85
C ASN A 229 8.26 -17.80 21.11
N GLU A 230 7.88 -19.07 21.04
CA GLU A 230 8.02 -20.00 22.15
C GLU A 230 9.49 -20.29 22.51
N LYS A 231 10.39 -20.30 21.53
CA LYS A 231 11.84 -20.48 21.76
C LYS A 231 12.53 -19.21 22.30
N ILE A 232 11.96 -18.03 22.05
CA ILE A 232 12.47 -16.72 22.54
C ILE A 232 11.83 -16.34 23.88
N LYS A 233 11.07 -17.25 24.50
CA LYS A 233 10.39 -17.03 25.77
C LYS A 233 11.32 -16.46 26.85
N THR A 234 11.09 -15.21 27.30
CA THR A 234 10.79 -14.98 28.72
C THR A 234 10.40 -13.51 29.04
N GLN A 235 10.68 -12.50 28.24
CA GLN A 235 10.40 -11.10 28.62
C GLN A 235 9.48 -10.30 27.70
N GLU A 236 9.38 -10.62 26.41
CA GLU A 236 8.56 -9.88 25.44
C GLU A 236 7.08 -10.28 25.41
N LEU A 237 6.74 -11.52 25.79
CA LEU A 237 5.35 -12.03 25.79
C LEU A 237 4.43 -11.30 26.78
N LEU A 238 4.98 -10.73 27.85
CA LEU A 238 4.22 -9.92 28.81
C LEU A 238 3.89 -8.54 28.27
N LYS A 239 4.75 -7.97 27.41
CA LYS A 239 4.50 -6.68 26.71
C LYS A 239 3.51 -6.84 25.55
N LEU A 240 3.49 -7.99 24.85
CA LEU A 240 2.57 -8.30 23.73
C LEU A 240 1.13 -8.61 24.18
N LYS A 241 0.90 -8.95 25.46
CA LYS A 241 -0.43 -9.22 26.02
C LYS A 241 -1.23 -7.98 26.42
N GLN A 242 -0.62 -6.79 26.45
CA GLN A 242 -1.40 -5.58 26.63
C GLN A 242 -2.15 -5.29 25.31
N LYS A 243 -3.46 -5.59 25.29
CA LYS A 243 -4.37 -5.11 24.24
C LYS A 243 -4.20 -3.60 24.12
N LYS A 244 -3.43 -3.15 23.12
CA LYS A 244 -3.27 -1.72 22.85
C LYS A 244 -4.63 -1.23 22.34
N ARG A 245 -5.35 -0.45 23.15
CA ARG A 245 -6.55 0.24 22.68
C ARG A 245 -6.11 1.26 21.63
N PHE A 246 -6.69 1.14 20.43
CA PHE A 246 -6.53 2.17 19.41
C PHE A 246 -7.06 3.50 19.98
N ASP A 247 -6.21 4.50 19.99
CA ASP A 247 -6.58 5.87 20.39
C ASP A 247 -6.57 6.78 19.15
N PRO A 248 -7.75 7.16 18.63
CA PRO A 248 -7.84 8.02 17.43
C PRO A 248 -7.13 9.37 17.60
N LYS A 249 -6.97 9.84 18.86
CA LYS A 249 -6.25 11.10 19.13
C LYS A 249 -4.77 11.02 18.78
N LYS A 250 -4.22 9.81 18.69
CA LYS A 250 -2.83 9.61 18.29
C LYS A 250 -2.58 9.83 16.80
N LEU A 251 -3.61 9.74 15.95
CA LEU A 251 -3.50 10.13 14.54
C LEU A 251 -3.16 11.63 14.41
N LEU A 252 -3.68 12.46 15.32
CA LEU A 252 -3.41 13.90 15.35
C LEU A 252 -1.96 14.25 15.74
N ILE A 253 -1.17 13.25 16.13
CA ILE A 253 0.23 13.40 16.56
C ILE A 253 1.19 12.89 15.46
N PHE A 254 0.69 12.42 14.33
CA PHE A 254 1.54 11.99 13.23
C PHE A 254 2.31 13.20 12.66
N PRO A 255 3.59 13.04 12.28
CA PRO A 255 4.41 14.13 11.78
C PRO A 255 3.86 14.70 10.47
N ALA A 256 4.04 16.01 10.25
CA ALA A 256 3.54 16.70 9.05
C ALA A 256 4.03 16.04 7.74
N ILE A 257 5.27 15.54 7.72
CA ILE A 257 5.85 14.86 6.56
C ILE A 257 5.03 13.61 6.14
N TYR A 258 4.45 12.88 7.11
CA TYR A 258 3.58 11.77 6.82
C TYR A 258 2.31 12.21 6.06
N TRP A 259 1.69 13.33 6.47
CA TRP A 259 0.49 13.85 5.82
C TRP A 259 0.76 14.37 4.41
N ILE A 260 1.97 14.88 4.16
CA ILE A 260 2.40 15.22 2.79
C ILE A 260 2.49 13.96 1.93
N ILE A 261 2.98 12.82 2.46
CA ILE A 261 2.98 11.54 1.75
C ILE A 261 1.55 11.07 1.46
N VAL A 262 0.61 11.22 2.41
CA VAL A 262 -0.81 10.91 2.20
C VAL A 262 -1.41 11.74 1.06
N SER A 263 -1.12 13.05 1.04
CA SER A 263 -1.56 13.96 -0.03
C SER A 263 -0.93 13.60 -1.38
N LEU A 264 0.34 13.22 -1.37
CA LEU A 264 1.05 12.77 -2.56
C LEU A 264 0.41 11.51 -3.15
N GLU A 265 0.08 10.52 -2.32
CA GLU A 265 -0.59 9.29 -2.76
C GLU A 265 -2.03 9.55 -3.24
N PHE A 266 -2.70 10.57 -2.70
CA PHE A 266 -3.99 11.02 -3.24
C PHE A 266 -3.85 11.52 -4.67
N VAL A 267 -2.82 12.28 -5.02
CA VAL A 267 -2.63 12.83 -6.38
C VAL A 267 -1.92 11.82 -7.28
N LEU A 268 -0.70 11.41 -6.91
CA LEU A 268 0.19 10.59 -7.73
C LEU A 268 -0.34 9.16 -7.87
N GLY A 269 -0.78 8.56 -6.75
CA GLY A 269 -1.39 7.23 -6.71
C GLY A 269 -2.67 7.15 -7.54
N SER A 270 -3.47 8.22 -7.55
CA SER A 270 -4.70 8.29 -8.34
C SER A 270 -4.43 8.37 -9.83
N VAL A 271 -3.43 9.16 -10.25
CA VAL A 271 -3.03 9.20 -11.68
C VAL A 271 -2.56 7.81 -12.13
N TRP A 272 -1.73 7.12 -11.34
CA TRP A 272 -1.25 5.79 -11.72
C TRP A 272 -2.40 4.78 -11.87
N THR A 273 -3.30 4.73 -10.89
CA THR A 273 -4.38 3.73 -10.91
C THR A 273 -5.42 4.05 -11.96
N SER A 274 -5.88 5.29 -12.06
CA SER A 274 -6.89 5.70 -13.04
C SER A 274 -6.37 5.62 -14.48
N PHE A 275 -5.11 6.02 -14.73
CA PHE A 275 -4.52 5.89 -16.07
C PHE A 275 -4.41 4.43 -16.53
N LEU A 276 -4.10 3.48 -15.62
CA LEU A 276 -4.05 2.06 -15.97
C LEU A 276 -5.38 1.49 -16.42
N THR A 277 -6.52 2.10 -16.05
CA THR A 277 -7.85 1.64 -16.48
C THR A 277 -8.20 2.04 -17.91
N ILE A 278 -7.61 3.14 -18.40
CA ILE A 278 -7.94 3.72 -19.71
C ILE A 278 -6.81 3.61 -20.74
N ASN A 279 -5.59 3.25 -20.34
CA ASN A 279 -4.38 3.32 -21.17
C ASN A 279 -4.50 2.54 -22.48
N THR A 280 -5.17 1.39 -22.48
CA THR A 280 -5.37 0.58 -23.71
C THR A 280 -6.30 1.27 -24.70
N GLU A 281 -7.42 1.80 -24.21
CA GLU A 281 -8.38 2.52 -25.05
C GLU A 281 -7.79 3.83 -25.56
N LEU A 282 -7.05 4.57 -24.76
CA LEU A 282 -6.30 5.75 -25.15
C LEU A 282 -5.38 5.45 -26.33
N VAL A 283 -4.56 4.38 -26.23
CA VAL A 283 -3.62 4.00 -27.31
C VAL A 283 -4.37 3.60 -28.56
N LYS A 284 -5.46 2.82 -28.43
CA LYS A 284 -6.30 2.43 -29.56
C LYS A 284 -6.85 3.62 -30.33
N ILE A 285 -7.47 4.56 -29.61
CA ILE A 285 -8.14 5.72 -30.24
C ILE A 285 -7.11 6.70 -30.81
N ARG A 286 -6.06 7.02 -30.04
CA ARG A 286 -5.14 8.10 -30.39
C ARG A 286 -4.16 7.73 -31.50
N TRP A 287 -3.69 6.47 -31.56
CA TRP A 287 -2.78 5.98 -32.60
C TRP A 287 -3.49 5.13 -33.67
N ASN A 288 -4.82 5.01 -33.59
CA ASN A 288 -5.62 4.18 -34.49
C ASN A 288 -5.08 2.73 -34.61
N HIS A 289 -4.67 2.16 -33.47
CA HIS A 289 -4.16 0.80 -33.39
C HIS A 289 -5.30 -0.22 -33.27
N THR A 290 -5.05 -1.47 -33.67
CA THR A 290 -5.93 -2.61 -33.34
C THR A 290 -5.94 -2.88 -31.85
N ASP A 291 -6.98 -3.57 -31.36
CA ASP A 291 -7.10 -3.93 -29.93
C ASP A 291 -5.87 -4.69 -29.42
N GLU A 292 -5.31 -5.58 -30.24
CA GLU A 292 -4.12 -6.36 -29.88
C GLU A 292 -2.88 -5.50 -29.74
N ILE A 293 -2.60 -4.62 -30.73
CA ILE A 293 -1.44 -3.71 -30.69
C ILE A 293 -1.56 -2.73 -29.52
N ALA A 294 -2.76 -2.20 -29.30
CA ALA A 294 -3.03 -1.29 -28.18
C ALA A 294 -2.80 -1.97 -26.83
N ALA A 295 -3.25 -3.23 -26.66
CA ALA A 295 -3.02 -4.01 -25.47
C ALA A 295 -1.51 -4.30 -25.23
N TYR A 296 -0.76 -4.66 -26.28
CA TYR A 296 0.69 -4.85 -26.16
C TYR A 296 1.40 -3.58 -25.71
N ASN A 297 1.09 -2.45 -26.33
CA ASN A 297 1.72 -1.17 -26.01
C ASN A 297 1.38 -0.70 -24.58
N SER A 298 0.14 -0.87 -24.15
CA SER A 298 -0.29 -0.48 -22.80
C SER A 298 0.27 -1.38 -21.71
N ASN A 299 0.47 -2.67 -21.96
CA ASN A 299 1.05 -3.61 -21.00
C ASN A 299 2.49 -3.25 -20.63
N ILE A 300 3.22 -2.51 -21.45
CA ILE A 300 4.57 -2.00 -21.12
C ILE A 300 4.52 -1.14 -19.85
N SER A 301 3.41 -0.45 -19.60
CA SER A 301 3.22 0.36 -18.40
C SER A 301 3.36 -0.43 -17.09
N GLN A 302 3.11 -1.74 -17.11
CA GLN A 302 3.20 -2.60 -15.93
C GLN A 302 4.45 -3.50 -15.90
N LEU A 303 5.23 -3.53 -16.98
CA LEU A 303 6.36 -4.46 -17.11
C LEU A 303 7.57 -4.05 -16.27
N PHE A 304 7.95 -2.77 -16.32
CA PHE A 304 9.16 -2.29 -15.64
C PHE A 304 9.12 -2.42 -14.11
N PRO A 305 7.98 -2.21 -13.41
CA PRO A 305 7.91 -2.43 -11.96
C PRO A 305 8.32 -3.83 -11.53
N ILE A 306 8.10 -4.86 -12.36
CA ILE A 306 8.49 -6.24 -12.04
C ILE A 306 10.01 -6.36 -11.86
N PHE A 307 10.76 -5.71 -12.74
CA PHE A 307 12.22 -5.81 -12.73
C PHE A 307 12.89 -4.71 -11.91
N ILE A 308 12.42 -3.45 -12.05
CA ILE A 308 13.10 -2.27 -11.49
C ILE A 308 12.85 -2.13 -9.98
N SER A 309 11.65 -2.48 -9.47
CA SER A 309 11.33 -2.22 -8.06
C SER A 309 12.27 -2.88 -7.05
N PRO A 310 12.75 -4.13 -7.23
CA PRO A 310 13.73 -4.73 -6.32
C PRO A 310 15.09 -4.02 -6.33
N PHE A 311 15.58 -3.65 -7.53
CA PHE A 311 16.84 -2.90 -7.67
C PHE A 311 16.73 -1.51 -7.05
N LEU A 312 15.61 -0.84 -7.26
CA LEU A 312 15.33 0.44 -6.63
C LEU A 312 15.28 0.31 -5.10
N GLY A 313 14.65 -0.74 -4.58
CA GLY A 313 14.65 -1.03 -3.15
C GLY A 313 16.07 -1.15 -2.59
N TYR A 314 16.95 -1.88 -3.28
CA TYR A 314 18.38 -1.98 -2.93
C TYR A 314 19.07 -0.60 -2.95
N PHE A 315 18.81 0.19 -4.00
CA PHE A 315 19.36 1.53 -4.12
C PHE A 315 18.93 2.44 -2.96
N LEU A 316 17.64 2.43 -2.60
CA LEU A 316 17.08 3.23 -1.51
C LEU A 316 17.61 2.81 -0.13
N ASP A 317 17.84 1.53 0.10
CA ASP A 317 18.43 1.06 1.35
C ASP A 317 19.90 1.46 1.46
N ARG A 318 20.64 1.41 0.34
CA ARG A 318 22.07 1.74 0.33
C ARG A 318 22.35 3.25 0.37
N PHE A 319 21.61 4.03 -0.40
CA PHE A 319 21.88 5.45 -0.62
C PHE A 319 20.89 6.38 0.10
N GLY A 320 19.72 5.92 0.48
CA GLY A 320 18.63 6.75 0.97
C GLY A 320 17.92 7.51 -0.16
N ASN A 321 17.82 8.83 -0.03
CA ASN A 321 17.27 9.76 -1.05
C ASN A 321 15.84 9.41 -1.51
N ARG A 322 14.96 8.99 -0.59
CA ARG A 322 13.57 8.61 -0.90
C ARG A 322 12.75 9.78 -1.42
N SER A 323 12.94 10.97 -0.82
CA SER A 323 12.23 12.18 -1.28
C SER A 323 12.63 12.58 -2.69
N LEU A 324 13.95 12.52 -3.02
CA LEU A 324 14.42 12.78 -4.39
C LEU A 324 13.85 11.74 -5.38
N THR A 325 13.79 10.47 -4.99
CA THR A 325 13.19 9.41 -5.83
C THR A 325 11.73 9.70 -6.15
N LEU A 326 10.95 10.23 -5.19
CA LEU A 326 9.58 10.66 -5.41
C LEU A 326 9.48 11.83 -6.39
N VAL A 327 10.40 12.80 -6.32
CA VAL A 327 10.49 13.90 -7.30
C VAL A 327 10.74 13.35 -8.70
N VAL A 328 11.74 12.45 -8.86
CA VAL A 328 12.07 11.83 -10.15
C VAL A 328 10.88 11.03 -10.70
N SER A 329 10.17 10.31 -9.82
CA SER A 329 8.94 9.57 -10.19
C SER A 329 7.87 10.51 -10.75
N ALA A 330 7.60 11.63 -10.07
CA ALA A 330 6.61 12.61 -10.52
C ALA A 330 7.03 13.30 -11.83
N VAL A 331 8.32 13.60 -12.02
CA VAL A 331 8.85 14.16 -13.27
C VAL A 331 8.68 13.17 -14.43
N PHE A 332 8.98 11.88 -14.23
CA PHE A 332 8.74 10.87 -15.26
C PHE A 332 7.27 10.75 -15.62
N LEU A 333 6.36 10.94 -14.65
CA LEU A 333 4.93 10.96 -14.94
C LEU A 333 4.55 12.16 -15.82
N VAL A 334 5.07 13.36 -15.54
CA VAL A 334 4.83 14.53 -16.39
C VAL A 334 5.33 14.29 -17.81
N ILE A 335 6.56 13.75 -17.97
CA ILE A 335 7.13 13.43 -19.28
C ILE A 335 6.22 12.43 -20.01
N SER A 336 5.76 11.39 -19.30
CA SER A 336 4.83 10.39 -19.86
C SER A 336 3.54 11.04 -20.36
N MET A 337 2.90 11.89 -19.53
CA MET A 337 1.64 12.54 -19.91
C MET A 337 1.83 13.53 -21.07
N CYS A 338 2.97 14.22 -21.15
CA CYS A 338 3.32 15.06 -22.30
C CYS A 338 3.46 14.23 -23.58
N LEU A 339 4.19 13.12 -23.53
CA LEU A 339 4.44 12.26 -24.70
C LEU A 339 3.15 11.59 -25.18
N LEU A 340 2.34 11.06 -24.29
CA LEU A 340 1.11 10.36 -24.62
C LEU A 340 -0.04 11.31 -24.99
N GLY A 341 -0.04 12.52 -24.42
CA GLY A 341 -1.11 13.49 -24.61
C GLY A 341 -0.92 14.45 -25.76
N PHE A 342 0.31 14.82 -26.10
CA PHE A 342 0.55 15.98 -26.98
C PHE A 342 1.45 15.68 -28.16
N THR A 343 1.99 14.47 -28.29
CA THR A 343 2.83 14.09 -29.42
C THR A 343 2.33 12.80 -30.06
N LEU A 344 2.16 12.82 -31.41
CA LEU A 344 1.93 11.63 -32.22
C LEU A 344 3.17 11.22 -33.01
N ALA A 345 4.24 12.04 -32.93
CA ALA A 345 5.50 11.79 -33.64
C ALA A 345 6.23 10.54 -33.12
N PHE A 346 5.98 10.15 -31.85
CA PHE A 346 6.59 8.99 -31.24
C PHE A 346 5.57 7.86 -31.07
N THR A 347 6.08 6.63 -31.03
CA THR A 347 5.26 5.47 -30.67
C THR A 347 4.79 5.61 -29.21
N PRO A 348 3.57 5.12 -28.86
CA PRO A 348 3.07 5.17 -27.47
C PRO A 348 3.99 4.45 -26.48
N ILE A 349 4.84 3.54 -26.96
CA ILE A 349 5.80 2.78 -26.16
C ILE A 349 6.68 3.68 -25.29
N ILE A 350 7.22 4.79 -25.86
CA ILE A 350 8.12 5.69 -25.13
C ILE A 350 7.38 6.32 -23.94
N GLY A 351 6.18 6.83 -24.16
CA GLY A 351 5.35 7.38 -23.08
C GLY A 351 5.01 6.34 -22.01
N MET A 352 4.69 5.10 -22.42
CA MET A 352 4.41 3.99 -21.50
C MET A 352 5.64 3.56 -20.70
N VAL A 353 6.86 3.65 -21.26
CA VAL A 353 8.11 3.41 -20.54
C VAL A 353 8.30 4.44 -19.42
N PHE A 354 8.12 5.74 -19.70
CA PHE A 354 8.21 6.77 -18.66
C PHE A 354 7.14 6.61 -17.59
N PHE A 355 5.92 6.24 -17.96
CA PHE A 355 4.86 5.90 -17.01
C PHE A 355 5.28 4.74 -16.11
N SER A 356 5.80 3.67 -16.71
CA SER A 356 6.25 2.46 -16.02
C SER A 356 7.41 2.73 -15.07
N LEU A 357 8.34 3.60 -15.44
CA LEU A 357 9.42 4.08 -14.56
C LEU A 357 8.85 4.86 -13.37
N SER A 358 7.91 5.78 -13.60
CA SER A 358 7.23 6.49 -12.52
C SER A 358 6.54 5.52 -11.57
N LEU A 359 5.77 4.57 -12.09
CA LEU A 359 5.05 3.55 -11.33
C LEU A 359 6.00 2.58 -10.58
N SER A 360 7.25 2.43 -11.03
CA SER A 360 8.27 1.64 -10.34
C SER A 360 8.87 2.39 -9.15
N LEU A 361 9.18 3.67 -9.35
CA LEU A 361 9.91 4.50 -8.39
C LEU A 361 9.03 4.94 -7.20
N GLY A 362 7.83 5.45 -7.49
CA GLY A 362 6.97 6.08 -6.50
C GLY A 362 6.53 5.16 -5.36
N PRO A 363 5.85 4.04 -5.64
CA PRO A 363 5.33 3.16 -4.59
C PRO A 363 6.41 2.55 -3.69
N VAL A 364 7.59 2.21 -4.23
CA VAL A 364 8.71 1.69 -3.41
C VAL A 364 9.22 2.77 -2.46
N ALA A 365 9.39 4.01 -2.94
CA ALA A 365 9.87 5.11 -2.12
C ALA A 365 8.85 5.52 -1.06
N SER A 366 7.54 5.64 -1.41
CA SER A 366 6.51 6.08 -0.47
C SER A 366 6.23 5.03 0.61
N LEU A 367 5.97 3.77 0.23
CA LEU A 367 5.62 2.72 1.19
C LEU A 367 6.79 2.36 2.11
N SER A 368 8.04 2.36 1.61
CA SER A 368 9.21 2.11 2.45
C SER A 368 9.54 3.27 3.41
N SER A 369 9.00 4.47 3.18
CA SER A 369 9.20 5.64 4.04
C SER A 369 8.33 5.62 5.29
N ILE A 370 7.10 5.06 5.22
CA ILE A 370 6.14 5.09 6.31
C ILE A 370 6.66 4.43 7.60
N PRO A 371 7.22 3.20 7.55
CA PRO A 371 7.75 2.56 8.76
C PRO A 371 9.01 3.24 9.32
N ILE A 372 9.66 4.09 8.53
CA ILE A 372 10.80 4.90 8.98
C ILE A 372 10.31 6.09 9.80
N LEU A 373 9.24 6.73 9.37
CA LEU A 373 8.72 7.97 9.97
C LEU A 373 7.89 7.71 11.23
N LEU A 374 7.35 6.51 11.41
CA LEU A 374 6.40 6.19 12.47
C LEU A 374 6.85 4.98 13.31
N PRO A 375 6.44 4.91 14.58
CA PRO A 375 6.61 3.71 15.40
C PRO A 375 5.90 2.52 14.78
N LEU A 376 6.45 1.30 14.94
CA LEU A 376 5.89 0.07 14.38
C LEU A 376 4.43 -0.19 14.78
N ASP A 377 4.04 0.28 15.96
CA ASP A 377 2.69 0.14 16.51
C ASP A 377 1.58 0.85 15.70
N TYR A 378 1.95 1.77 14.80
CA TYR A 378 1.02 2.57 13.99
C TYR A 378 1.21 2.39 12.48
N VAL A 379 2.11 1.51 12.06
CA VAL A 379 2.44 1.30 10.65
C VAL A 379 1.24 0.76 9.88
N GLY A 380 0.46 -0.15 10.46
CA GLY A 380 -0.74 -0.69 9.83
C GLY A 380 -1.78 0.38 9.54
N THR A 381 -2.11 1.18 10.55
CA THR A 381 -3.05 2.32 10.40
C THR A 381 -2.53 3.35 9.38
N ALA A 382 -1.24 3.68 9.44
CA ALA A 382 -0.64 4.65 8.54
C ALA A 382 -0.69 4.20 7.07
N ILE A 383 -0.32 2.95 6.79
CA ILE A 383 -0.40 2.39 5.43
C ILE A 383 -1.86 2.30 4.98
N GLY A 384 -2.77 1.96 5.90
CA GLY A 384 -4.20 1.94 5.64
C GLY A 384 -4.74 3.30 5.17
N ILE A 385 -4.37 4.39 5.85
CA ILE A 385 -4.75 5.75 5.48
C ILE A 385 -4.17 6.13 4.10
N VAL A 386 -2.90 5.84 3.85
CA VAL A 386 -2.23 6.09 2.56
C VAL A 386 -2.94 5.34 1.43
N LYS A 387 -3.26 4.05 1.62
CA LYS A 387 -3.99 3.25 0.62
C LYS A 387 -5.41 3.72 0.39
N SER A 388 -6.14 4.07 1.44
CA SER A 388 -7.48 4.65 1.30
C SER A 388 -7.45 5.99 0.59
N SER A 389 -6.44 6.84 0.87
CA SER A 389 -6.26 8.12 0.18
C SER A 389 -6.09 7.92 -1.34
N SER A 390 -5.23 6.99 -1.75
CA SER A 390 -5.04 6.62 -3.16
C SER A 390 -6.32 6.06 -3.80
N ASN A 391 -7.07 5.19 -3.10
CA ASN A 391 -8.30 4.60 -3.62
C ASN A 391 -9.45 5.62 -3.73
N ILE A 392 -9.59 6.52 -2.76
CA ILE A 392 -10.57 7.63 -2.83
C ILE A 392 -10.23 8.53 -4.01
N GLY A 393 -8.97 8.91 -4.12
CA GLY A 393 -8.51 9.74 -5.23
C GLY A 393 -8.74 9.08 -6.58
N SER A 394 -8.39 7.80 -6.76
CA SER A 394 -8.63 7.11 -8.04
C SER A 394 -10.11 7.04 -8.40
N THR A 395 -11.00 6.82 -7.43
CA THR A 395 -12.46 6.84 -7.67
C THR A 395 -12.93 8.21 -8.16
N ILE A 396 -12.42 9.30 -7.57
CA ILE A 396 -12.74 10.66 -8.03
C ILE A 396 -12.19 10.89 -9.44
N TYR A 397 -10.95 10.46 -9.69
CA TYR A 397 -10.32 10.59 -11.01
C TYR A 397 -11.07 9.81 -12.08
N ASP A 398 -11.50 8.59 -11.82
CA ASP A 398 -12.27 7.78 -12.77
C ASP A 398 -13.60 8.44 -13.15
N ILE A 399 -14.29 9.07 -12.18
CA ILE A 399 -15.51 9.85 -12.45
C ILE A 399 -15.21 11.07 -13.31
N VAL A 400 -14.17 11.84 -12.95
CA VAL A 400 -13.77 13.05 -13.70
C VAL A 400 -13.34 12.69 -15.13
N VAL A 401 -12.56 11.61 -15.28
CA VAL A 401 -12.12 11.09 -16.58
C VAL A 401 -13.31 10.70 -17.46
N GLY A 402 -14.29 9.99 -16.91
CA GLY A 402 -15.52 9.64 -17.62
C GLY A 402 -16.28 10.89 -18.10
N LEU A 403 -16.46 11.88 -17.24
CA LEU A 403 -17.12 13.14 -17.59
C LEU A 403 -16.37 13.92 -18.67
N LEU A 404 -15.03 14.00 -18.55
CA LEU A 404 -14.20 14.69 -19.55
C LEU A 404 -14.21 13.99 -20.90
N GLN A 405 -14.23 12.66 -20.90
CA GLN A 405 -14.33 11.85 -22.12
C GLN A 405 -15.68 12.06 -22.82
N ASP A 406 -16.78 12.12 -22.07
CA ASP A 406 -18.11 12.41 -22.61
C ASP A 406 -18.15 13.82 -23.23
N LEU A 407 -17.58 14.82 -22.57
CA LEU A 407 -17.48 16.20 -23.07
C LEU A 407 -16.64 16.30 -24.35
N ASP A 408 -15.58 15.49 -24.45
CA ASP A 408 -14.66 15.44 -25.59
C ASP A 408 -15.12 14.50 -26.72
N LYS A 409 -16.41 14.07 -26.69
CA LYS A 409 -17.03 13.18 -27.68
C LYS A 409 -16.25 11.86 -27.90
N GLY A 410 -15.78 11.28 -26.82
CA GLY A 410 -15.01 10.03 -26.82
C GLY A 410 -13.51 10.19 -27.16
N LYS A 411 -13.01 11.42 -27.33
CA LYS A 411 -11.58 11.70 -27.45
C LYS A 411 -10.95 11.77 -26.04
N TYR A 412 -9.63 11.76 -26.00
CA TYR A 412 -8.87 11.78 -24.75
C TYR A 412 -8.08 13.07 -24.53
N ASP A 413 -8.32 14.13 -25.31
CA ASP A 413 -7.52 15.35 -25.24
C ASP A 413 -7.72 16.08 -23.89
N MET A 414 -8.96 16.26 -23.44
CA MET A 414 -9.27 16.86 -22.15
C MET A 414 -8.80 15.98 -20.97
N VAL A 415 -8.90 14.66 -21.10
CA VAL A 415 -8.43 13.70 -20.11
C VAL A 415 -6.90 13.79 -19.95
N MET A 416 -6.15 13.90 -21.04
CA MET A 416 -4.69 14.03 -20.99
C MET A 416 -4.24 15.37 -20.39
N ILE A 417 -4.97 16.46 -20.65
CA ILE A 417 -4.73 17.76 -19.99
C ILE A 417 -4.95 17.61 -18.47
N PHE A 418 -6.02 16.97 -18.06
CA PHE A 418 -6.32 16.73 -16.62
C PHE A 418 -5.21 15.92 -15.94
N TYR A 419 -4.73 14.84 -16.56
CA TYR A 419 -3.62 14.05 -16.02
C TYR A 419 -2.31 14.83 -16.00
N LEU A 420 -2.04 15.66 -17.01
CA LEU A 420 -0.85 16.51 -17.05
C LEU A 420 -0.87 17.53 -15.90
N ILE A 421 -1.99 18.22 -15.68
CA ILE A 421 -2.14 19.17 -14.57
C ILE A 421 -1.93 18.45 -13.22
N SER A 422 -2.57 17.28 -13.05
CA SER A 422 -2.42 16.48 -11.84
C SER A 422 -0.97 16.02 -11.61
N SER A 423 -0.27 15.65 -12.68
CA SER A 423 1.15 15.27 -12.61
C SER A 423 2.05 16.44 -12.23
N ILE A 424 1.76 17.65 -12.72
CA ILE A 424 2.48 18.87 -12.34
C ILE A 424 2.24 19.21 -10.85
N ILE A 425 0.99 19.06 -10.37
CA ILE A 425 0.68 19.20 -8.94
C ILE A 425 1.48 18.19 -8.11
N ALA A 426 1.59 16.93 -8.57
CA ALA A 426 2.41 15.92 -7.91
C ALA A 426 3.89 16.33 -7.84
N VAL A 427 4.46 16.93 -8.88
CA VAL A 427 5.84 17.48 -8.86
C VAL A 427 5.96 18.56 -7.80
N ILE A 428 5.03 19.51 -7.73
CA ILE A 428 5.06 20.58 -6.72
C ILE A 428 5.01 20.00 -5.30
N VAL A 429 4.12 19.03 -5.05
CA VAL A 429 3.99 18.36 -3.73
C VAL A 429 5.27 17.59 -3.39
N THR A 430 5.88 16.87 -4.35
CA THR A 430 7.11 16.10 -4.10
C THR A 430 8.31 17.01 -3.85
N ILE A 431 8.42 18.16 -4.54
CA ILE A 431 9.42 19.17 -4.26
C ILE A 431 9.23 19.75 -2.85
N GLY A 432 7.98 20.07 -2.48
CA GLY A 432 7.64 20.49 -1.12
C GLY A 432 8.06 19.44 -0.07
N LEU A 433 7.77 18.16 -0.32
CA LEU A 433 8.19 17.04 0.53
C LEU A 433 9.72 16.98 0.68
N PHE A 434 10.47 17.15 -0.42
CA PHE A 434 11.93 17.18 -0.40
C PHE A 434 12.49 18.29 0.53
N PHE A 435 11.94 19.50 0.42
CA PHE A 435 12.37 20.62 1.28
C PHE A 435 11.97 20.41 2.74
N VAL A 436 10.76 19.90 3.02
CA VAL A 436 10.29 19.59 4.38
C VAL A 436 11.14 18.48 5.00
N SER A 437 11.44 17.42 4.25
CA SER A 437 12.30 16.32 4.70
C SER A 437 13.67 16.84 5.14
N LYS A 438 14.29 17.69 4.30
CA LYS A 438 15.66 18.19 4.52
C LYS A 438 15.76 19.23 5.64
N ASN A 439 14.80 20.16 5.72
CA ASN A 439 14.92 21.34 6.58
C ASN A 439 14.22 21.17 7.94
N TRP A 440 13.14 20.36 8.00
CA TRP A 440 12.29 20.27 9.22
C TRP A 440 12.32 18.89 9.89
N CYS A 441 12.80 17.86 9.18
CA CYS A 441 12.80 16.49 9.69
C CYS A 441 14.20 15.88 9.71
N ASP A 442 15.25 16.68 9.85
CA ASP A 442 16.66 16.27 9.91
C ASP A 442 17.08 15.35 8.73
N GLY A 443 16.29 15.31 7.65
CA GLY A 443 16.52 14.46 6.49
C GLY A 443 16.42 12.95 6.77
N VAL A 444 15.76 12.52 7.83
CA VAL A 444 15.68 11.11 8.27
C VAL A 444 15.19 10.17 7.16
N MET A 445 14.22 10.64 6.36
CA MET A 445 13.69 9.89 5.22
C MET A 445 14.76 9.63 4.15
N ASP A 446 15.72 10.55 4.00
CA ASP A 446 16.75 10.54 2.97
C ASP A 446 18.09 10.01 3.45
N MET A 447 18.22 9.71 4.74
CA MET A 447 19.43 9.15 5.31
C MET A 447 19.72 7.75 4.78
N LYS A 448 21.01 7.45 4.60
CA LYS A 448 21.51 6.08 4.41
C LYS A 448 21.13 5.24 5.62
N GLU A 449 20.89 3.96 5.42
CA GLU A 449 20.45 3.04 6.47
C GLU A 449 21.36 3.04 7.71
N SER A 450 22.68 2.98 7.52
CA SER A 450 23.65 3.02 8.63
C SER A 450 23.53 4.31 9.46
N LYS A 451 23.49 5.47 8.81
CA LYS A 451 23.35 6.76 9.49
C LYS A 451 22.01 6.90 10.20
N ARG A 452 20.95 6.38 9.61
CA ARG A 452 19.60 6.39 10.18
C ARG A 452 19.51 5.56 11.45
N ASN A 453 20.16 4.38 11.47
CA ASN A 453 20.17 3.52 12.65
C ASN A 453 20.87 4.22 13.82
N SER A 454 22.05 4.82 13.60
CA SER A 454 22.74 5.63 14.63
C SER A 454 21.89 6.83 15.09
N TYR A 455 21.19 7.50 14.16
CA TYR A 455 20.28 8.59 14.51
C TYR A 455 19.14 8.14 15.44
N TYR A 456 18.57 6.95 15.24
CA TYR A 456 17.51 6.43 16.10
C TYR A 456 18.00 5.89 17.45
N GLU A 457 19.27 5.52 17.56
CA GLU A 457 19.90 5.23 18.84
C GLU A 457 19.97 6.49 19.73
N GLU A 458 20.30 7.66 19.12
CA GLU A 458 20.34 8.93 19.83
C GLU A 458 18.93 9.54 20.03
N LYS A 459 18.10 9.50 18.97
CA LYS A 459 16.76 10.09 18.93
C LYS A 459 15.71 9.05 18.53
N PRO A 460 15.19 8.24 19.45
CA PRO A 460 14.19 7.23 19.12
C PRO A 460 12.93 7.85 18.49
N VAL A 461 12.32 7.14 17.54
CA VAL A 461 11.11 7.59 16.84
C VAL A 461 9.99 7.82 17.88
N ARG A 462 9.66 9.08 18.10
CA ARG A 462 8.57 9.50 19.01
C ARG A 462 7.53 10.28 18.22
N LEU A 463 6.27 10.08 18.57
CA LEU A 463 5.19 10.92 18.09
C LEU A 463 5.35 12.32 18.68
N GLU A 464 5.22 13.36 17.86
CA GLU A 464 5.32 14.74 18.31
C GLU A 464 4.18 15.04 19.31
N LYS A 465 4.52 15.69 20.44
CA LYS A 465 3.50 16.11 21.43
C LYS A 465 2.62 17.25 20.94
N LYS A 466 3.09 18.04 19.97
CA LYS A 466 2.35 19.21 19.44
C LYS A 466 1.43 18.79 18.30
N ARG A 467 0.13 19.05 18.46
CA ARG A 467 -0.88 18.86 17.42
C ARG A 467 -0.77 20.02 16.43
N GLY A 468 -0.40 19.72 15.18
CA GLY A 468 -0.33 20.73 14.12
C GLY A 468 -1.71 21.00 13.50
N VAL A 469 -1.95 22.21 13.02
CA VAL A 469 -3.19 22.57 12.28
C VAL A 469 -3.41 21.64 11.08
N MET A 470 -2.35 21.25 10.38
CA MET A 470 -2.40 20.29 9.27
C MET A 470 -3.04 18.95 9.67
N ASN A 471 -2.76 18.44 10.87
CA ASN A 471 -3.31 17.18 11.34
C ASN A 471 -4.85 17.25 11.50
N TYR A 472 -5.37 18.38 11.97
CA TYR A 472 -6.83 18.59 12.08
C TYR A 472 -7.49 18.69 10.72
N LEU A 473 -6.88 19.39 9.77
CA LEU A 473 -7.42 19.51 8.40
C LEU A 473 -7.48 18.17 7.69
N PHE A 474 -6.40 17.37 7.76
CA PHE A 474 -6.36 16.05 7.11
C PHE A 474 -7.29 15.05 7.78
N VAL A 475 -7.26 14.94 9.11
CA VAL A 475 -8.15 14.00 9.83
C VAL A 475 -9.60 14.41 9.65
N GLY A 476 -9.92 15.71 9.72
CA GLY A 476 -11.26 16.24 9.46
C GLY A 476 -11.73 15.95 8.03
N GLY A 477 -10.87 16.15 7.03
CA GLY A 477 -11.14 15.82 5.63
C GLY A 477 -11.42 14.32 5.42
N ILE A 478 -10.60 13.43 6.00
CA ILE A 478 -10.82 11.99 5.94
C ILE A 478 -12.15 11.59 6.58
N ILE A 479 -12.44 12.12 7.78
CA ILE A 479 -13.71 11.85 8.47
C ILE A 479 -14.91 12.36 7.63
N TYR A 480 -14.81 13.54 7.04
CA TYR A 480 -15.86 14.09 6.18
C TYR A 480 -16.11 13.19 4.95
N ILE A 481 -15.04 12.75 4.27
CA ILE A 481 -15.15 11.86 3.10
C ILE A 481 -15.75 10.51 3.50
N LEU A 482 -15.32 9.93 4.64
CA LEU A 482 -15.88 8.68 5.17
C LEU A 482 -17.38 8.82 5.46
N LEU A 483 -17.82 9.91 6.11
CA LEU A 483 -19.24 10.17 6.40
C LEU A 483 -20.03 10.40 5.12
N ALA A 484 -19.51 11.17 4.17
CA ALA A 484 -20.16 11.40 2.89
C ALA A 484 -20.30 10.12 2.04
N SER A 485 -19.35 9.19 2.16
CA SER A 485 -19.41 7.88 1.48
C SER A 485 -20.43 6.92 2.10
N LEU A 486 -20.73 7.06 3.40
CA LEU A 486 -21.75 6.26 4.09
C LEU A 486 -23.18 6.79 3.88
N MET A 487 -23.32 8.03 3.45
CA MET A 487 -24.62 8.69 3.22
C MET A 487 -25.11 8.60 1.77
N LYS A 488 -24.34 8.06 0.85
CA LYS A 488 -24.70 7.73 -0.54
C LYS A 488 -24.86 6.23 -0.72
#